data_0a3b38445a2548c2eeca92e9b886cb51
#
_entry.id   0a3b38445a2548c2eeca92e9b886cb51
#
_cell.length_a   1.000
_cell.length_b   1.000
_cell.length_c   1.000
_cell.angle_alpha   90.00
_cell.angle_beta   90.00
_cell.angle_gamma   90.00
#
_symmetry.space_group_name_H-M   'P 1'
#
loop_
_entity.id
_entity.type
_entity.pdbx_description
1 polymer ?
#
loop_
_entity_poly.entity_id
_entity_poly.type
_entity_poly.pdbx_seq_one_letter_code
_entity_poly.pdbx_strand_id
1 'polypeptide(L)'
;MRVALQRTLDTSFHFWKSERSLHTLDARAMELLAEVDLAAFAQLPAVELSYGRKRALEIATTLAMEPQLMLLDEPTQGMGTEDVDRIRQLIKKVSANRTILMVEHNMSVVSSIADTITVLQRGALLAEGPYAQVSRNPQVIEAYMGTAQTELVGAH
;
A
#
# COMPACT_ATOMS: atom_id res chain seq x y z
N MET A 1 13.32 -8.26 -5.16
CA MET A 1 13.98 -7.51 -4.05
C MET A 1 15.38 -7.01 -4.43
N ARG A 2 16.37 -7.85 -4.77
CA ARG A 2 17.74 -7.41 -5.12
C ARG A 2 17.78 -6.28 -6.15
N VAL A 3 16.98 -6.35 -7.22
CA VAL A 3 16.91 -5.30 -8.25
C VAL A 3 16.39 -3.98 -7.69
N ALA A 4 15.41 -3.99 -6.78
CA ALA A 4 14.93 -2.78 -6.13
C ALA A 4 16.03 -2.14 -5.25
N LEU A 5 16.76 -2.96 -4.50
CA LEU A 5 17.88 -2.51 -3.67
C LEU A 5 19.10 -1.99 -4.47
N GLN A 6 19.28 -2.43 -5.72
CA GLN A 6 20.35 -1.89 -6.57
C GLN A 6 20.24 -0.38 -6.78
N ARG A 7 19.03 0.18 -6.74
CA ARG A 7 18.81 1.63 -6.91
C ARG A 7 19.38 2.47 -5.77
N THR A 8 19.58 1.86 -4.59
CA THR A 8 20.20 2.53 -3.43
C THR A 8 21.72 2.48 -3.47
N LEU A 9 22.30 1.73 -4.42
CA LEU A 9 23.73 1.66 -4.62
C LEU A 9 24.15 2.60 -5.77
N ASP A 10 25.17 3.41 -5.59
CA ASP A 10 25.78 4.28 -6.61
C ASP A 10 26.29 3.53 -7.86
N THR A 11 26.15 2.20 -7.89
CA THR A 11 26.68 1.30 -8.91
C THR A 11 25.62 0.79 -9.88
N SER A 12 24.43 1.42 -9.97
CA SER A 12 23.27 0.97 -10.77
C SER A 12 23.54 0.76 -12.27
N PHE A 13 24.61 1.36 -12.82
CA PHE A 13 24.94 1.30 -14.24
C PHE A 13 26.12 0.35 -14.58
N HIS A 14 26.61 -0.44 -13.61
CA HIS A 14 27.71 -1.36 -13.89
C HIS A 14 27.19 -2.72 -14.43
N PHE A 15 26.92 -2.79 -15.72
CA PHE A 15 26.49 -4.01 -16.44
C PHE A 15 27.48 -5.19 -16.38
N TRP A 16 28.73 -4.94 -15.96
CA TRP A 16 29.83 -5.90 -15.91
C TRP A 16 30.00 -6.61 -14.57
N LYS A 17 29.26 -6.18 -13.53
CA LYS A 17 29.38 -6.85 -12.22
C LYS A 17 28.56 -8.14 -12.22
N SER A 18 29.22 -9.23 -11.92
CA SER A 18 28.62 -10.58 -11.85
C SER A 18 27.48 -10.64 -10.83
N GLU A 19 26.56 -11.63 -10.98
CA GLU A 19 25.50 -11.94 -10.01
C GLU A 19 25.99 -12.02 -8.55
N ARG A 20 27.28 -12.36 -8.33
CA ARG A 20 27.90 -12.37 -6.99
C ARG A 20 27.81 -11.01 -6.29
N SER A 21 27.82 -9.89 -7.02
CA SER A 21 27.65 -8.57 -6.41
C SER A 21 26.24 -8.35 -5.84
N LEU A 22 25.25 -9.10 -6.32
CA LEU A 22 23.87 -9.04 -5.82
C LEU A 22 23.67 -9.81 -4.51
N HIS A 23 24.56 -10.77 -4.20
CA HIS A 23 24.47 -11.50 -2.94
C HIS A 23 24.77 -10.63 -1.71
N THR A 24 25.49 -9.51 -1.90
CA THR A 24 25.68 -8.52 -0.80
C THR A 24 24.36 -7.87 -0.38
N LEU A 25 23.34 -7.91 -1.23
CA LEU A 25 22.01 -7.36 -0.95
C LEU A 25 21.05 -8.40 -0.33
N ASP A 26 21.48 -9.67 -0.19
CA ASP A 26 20.60 -10.75 0.28
C ASP A 26 20.13 -10.54 1.70
N ALA A 27 21.02 -10.11 2.61
CA ALA A 27 20.65 -9.84 3.99
C ALA A 27 19.55 -8.77 4.07
N ARG A 28 19.77 -7.63 3.38
CA ARG A 28 18.79 -6.53 3.35
C ARG A 28 17.49 -6.92 2.65
N ALA A 29 17.57 -7.72 1.58
CA ALA A 29 16.39 -8.24 0.90
C ALA A 29 15.57 -9.15 1.82
N MET A 30 16.22 -10.00 2.62
CA MET A 30 15.54 -10.87 3.58
C MET A 30 14.91 -10.09 4.74
N GLU A 31 15.56 -9.04 5.24
CA GLU A 31 15.01 -8.13 6.24
C GLU A 31 13.72 -7.50 5.74
N LEU A 32 13.72 -6.93 4.52
CA LEU A 32 12.54 -6.30 3.92
C LEU A 32 11.42 -7.32 3.68
N LEU A 33 11.74 -8.54 3.26
CA LEU A 33 10.74 -9.61 3.12
C LEU A 33 10.16 -10.02 4.47
N ALA A 34 10.98 -10.06 5.53
CA ALA A 34 10.51 -10.34 6.89
C ALA A 34 9.62 -9.21 7.42
N GLU A 35 9.91 -7.94 7.07
CA GLU A 35 9.10 -6.78 7.45
C GLU A 35 7.66 -6.87 6.94
N VAL A 36 7.47 -7.51 5.77
CA VAL A 36 6.16 -7.71 5.13
C VAL A 36 5.63 -9.15 5.22
N ASP A 37 6.18 -9.97 6.12
CA ASP A 37 5.81 -11.37 6.37
C ASP A 37 5.98 -12.31 5.13
N LEU A 38 6.96 -12.02 4.27
CA LEU A 38 7.25 -12.80 3.06
C LEU A 38 8.58 -13.57 3.11
N ALA A 39 9.29 -13.60 4.24
CA ALA A 39 10.59 -14.29 4.35
C ALA A 39 10.51 -15.78 3.98
N ALA A 40 9.45 -16.48 4.40
CA ALA A 40 9.24 -17.89 4.07
C ALA A 40 9.02 -18.14 2.56
N PHE A 41 8.69 -17.11 1.80
CA PHE A 41 8.39 -17.17 0.36
C PHE A 41 9.53 -16.61 -0.49
N ALA A 42 10.70 -16.33 0.10
CA ALA A 42 11.82 -15.65 -0.58
C ALA A 42 12.31 -16.37 -1.85
N GLN A 43 12.18 -17.69 -1.91
CA GLN A 43 12.60 -18.52 -3.05
C GLN A 43 11.44 -18.83 -4.02
N LEU A 44 10.21 -18.45 -3.68
CA LEU A 44 9.06 -18.70 -4.53
C LEU A 44 9.00 -17.64 -5.65
N PRO A 45 8.77 -18.04 -6.91
CA PRO A 45 8.49 -17.09 -7.99
C PRO A 45 7.29 -16.20 -7.65
N ALA A 46 7.43 -14.89 -7.88
CA ALA A 46 6.38 -13.92 -7.52
C ALA A 46 5.02 -14.21 -8.19
N VAL A 47 5.02 -14.89 -9.35
CA VAL A 47 3.80 -15.30 -10.05
C VAL A 47 2.97 -16.29 -9.25
N GLU A 48 3.60 -17.10 -8.39
CA GLU A 48 2.97 -18.14 -7.56
C GLU A 48 2.42 -17.59 -6.22
N LEU A 49 2.75 -16.34 -5.89
CA LEU A 49 2.21 -15.68 -4.70
C LEU A 49 0.70 -15.39 -4.87
N SER A 50 -0.06 -15.49 -3.77
CA SER A 50 -1.43 -14.99 -3.73
C SER A 50 -1.48 -13.49 -3.97
N TYR A 51 -2.66 -12.96 -4.32
CA TYR A 51 -2.82 -11.55 -4.64
C TYR A 51 -2.39 -10.63 -3.47
N GLY A 52 -2.82 -10.93 -2.25
CA GLY A 52 -2.41 -10.17 -1.05
C GLY A 52 -0.91 -10.22 -0.80
N ARG A 53 -0.25 -11.37 -1.04
CA ARG A 53 1.21 -11.49 -0.94
C ARG A 53 1.95 -10.71 -2.03
N LYS A 54 1.40 -10.65 -3.25
CA LYS A 54 1.95 -9.80 -4.32
C LYS A 54 1.91 -8.33 -3.91
N ARG A 55 0.81 -7.88 -3.32
CA ARG A 55 0.69 -6.50 -2.82
C ARG A 55 1.67 -6.21 -1.69
N ALA A 56 1.84 -7.14 -0.75
CA ALA A 56 2.88 -7.03 0.29
C ALA A 56 4.29 -6.94 -0.31
N LEU A 57 4.58 -7.72 -1.38
CA LEU A 57 5.85 -7.66 -2.10
C LEU A 57 6.05 -6.30 -2.80
N GLU A 58 5.02 -5.69 -3.37
CA GLU A 58 5.06 -4.34 -3.95
C GLU A 58 5.43 -3.30 -2.88
N ILE A 59 4.78 -3.37 -1.71
CA ILE A 59 5.13 -2.51 -0.58
C ILE A 59 6.60 -2.73 -0.17
N ALA A 60 7.07 -3.97 -0.06
CA ALA A 60 8.47 -4.26 0.27
C ALA A 60 9.45 -3.71 -0.77
N THR A 61 9.12 -3.75 -2.06
CA THR A 61 9.99 -3.17 -3.11
C THR A 61 10.04 -1.65 -3.03
N THR A 62 8.96 -1.01 -2.62
CA THR A 62 8.93 0.44 -2.35
C THR A 62 9.75 0.79 -1.11
N LEU A 63 9.63 -0.01 -0.03
CA LEU A 63 10.41 0.15 1.19
C LEU A 63 11.92 0.03 0.97
N ALA A 64 12.33 -0.77 -0.03
CA ALA A 64 13.74 -0.90 -0.42
C ALA A 64 14.39 0.43 -0.84
N MET A 65 13.59 1.41 -1.24
CA MET A 65 14.06 2.76 -1.62
C MET A 65 14.11 3.73 -0.44
N GLU A 66 13.77 3.27 0.78
CA GLU A 66 13.75 4.05 2.02
C GLU A 66 12.98 5.38 1.91
N PRO A 67 11.75 5.37 1.37
CA PRO A 67 11.00 6.60 1.15
C PRO A 67 10.55 7.23 2.47
N GLN A 68 10.57 8.56 2.55
CA GLN A 68 9.94 9.32 3.63
C GLN A 68 8.43 9.46 3.43
N LEU A 69 7.98 9.46 2.17
CA LEU A 69 6.58 9.51 1.75
C LEU A 69 6.27 8.35 0.80
N MET A 70 5.23 7.58 1.11
CA MET A 70 4.69 6.53 0.24
C MET A 70 3.32 6.94 -0.29
N LEU A 71 3.09 6.71 -1.57
CA LEU A 71 1.79 6.88 -2.22
C LEU A 71 1.20 5.49 -2.48
N LEU A 72 0.02 5.23 -1.93
CA LEU A 72 -0.70 3.96 -2.10
C LEU A 72 -2.06 4.25 -2.74
N ASP A 73 -2.28 3.69 -3.91
CA ASP A 73 -3.53 3.80 -4.63
C ASP A 73 -4.30 2.47 -4.52
N GLU A 74 -5.46 2.54 -3.87
CA GLU A 74 -6.38 1.42 -3.59
C GLU A 74 -5.67 0.12 -3.16
N PRO A 75 -4.84 0.16 -2.08
CA PRO A 75 -3.99 -0.96 -1.71
C PRO A 75 -4.76 -2.23 -1.35
N THR A 76 -6.06 -2.14 -1.04
CA THR A 76 -6.89 -3.28 -0.66
C THR A 76 -7.90 -3.71 -1.72
N GLN A 77 -7.91 -3.08 -2.90
CA GLN A 77 -8.86 -3.38 -3.97
C GLN A 77 -8.78 -4.83 -4.44
N GLY A 78 -9.95 -5.47 -4.60
CA GLY A 78 -10.05 -6.84 -5.13
C GLY A 78 -9.62 -7.95 -4.18
N MET A 79 -9.39 -7.63 -2.90
CA MET A 79 -8.98 -8.60 -1.88
C MET A 79 -10.15 -9.15 -1.09
N GLY A 80 -10.02 -10.40 -0.64
CA GLY A 80 -10.89 -10.95 0.40
C GLY A 80 -10.56 -10.35 1.78
N THR A 81 -11.47 -10.51 2.73
CA THR A 81 -11.40 -9.88 4.07
C THR A 81 -10.09 -10.18 4.81
N GLU A 82 -9.59 -11.42 4.73
CA GLU A 82 -8.34 -11.81 5.39
C GLU A 82 -7.11 -11.07 4.81
N ASP A 83 -7.03 -10.95 3.49
CA ASP A 83 -5.93 -10.23 2.83
C ASP A 83 -6.04 -8.72 3.08
N VAL A 84 -7.26 -8.15 3.12
CA VAL A 84 -7.50 -6.74 3.51
C VAL A 84 -6.95 -6.47 4.91
N ASP A 85 -7.27 -7.32 5.88
CA ASP A 85 -6.78 -7.15 7.26
C ASP A 85 -5.25 -7.25 7.35
N ARG A 86 -4.65 -8.16 6.60
CA ARG A 86 -3.19 -8.31 6.53
C ARG A 86 -2.53 -7.06 5.95
N ILE A 87 -3.01 -6.54 4.82
CA ILE A 87 -2.48 -5.33 4.20
C ILE A 87 -2.70 -4.10 5.09
N ARG A 88 -3.86 -3.99 5.73
CA ARG A 88 -4.16 -2.93 6.70
C ARG A 88 -3.15 -2.91 7.86
N GLN A 89 -2.87 -4.06 8.46
CA GLN A 89 -1.87 -4.18 9.53
C GLN A 89 -0.47 -3.84 9.04
N LEU A 90 -0.10 -4.28 7.83
CA LEU A 90 1.17 -3.95 7.21
C LEU A 90 1.30 -2.44 7.01
N ILE A 91 0.32 -1.76 6.42
CA ILE A 91 0.33 -0.31 6.22
C ILE A 91 0.49 0.41 7.56
N LYS A 92 -0.25 0.01 8.59
CA LYS A 92 -0.13 0.58 9.93
C LYS A 92 1.27 0.38 10.55
N LYS A 93 1.89 -0.78 10.34
CA LYS A 93 3.25 -1.06 10.80
C LYS A 93 4.27 -0.17 10.10
N VAL A 94 4.16 -0.03 8.78
CA VAL A 94 5.10 0.78 7.98
C VAL A 94 4.91 2.28 8.19
N SER A 95 3.71 2.76 8.55
CA SER A 95 3.44 4.18 8.80
C SER A 95 4.11 4.72 10.07
N ALA A 96 4.61 3.87 10.97
CA ALA A 96 5.23 4.30 12.21
C ALA A 96 6.45 5.24 12.03
N ASN A 97 7.17 5.13 10.92
CA ASN A 97 8.40 5.88 10.65
C ASN A 97 8.37 6.66 9.32
N ARG A 98 7.18 6.83 8.70
CA ARG A 98 7.06 7.52 7.42
C ARG A 98 5.66 8.03 7.18
N THR A 99 5.52 8.99 6.30
CA THR A 99 4.22 9.49 5.86
C THR A 99 3.64 8.57 4.77
N ILE A 100 2.36 8.21 4.90
CA ILE A 100 1.63 7.47 3.87
C ILE A 100 0.47 8.35 3.39
N LEU A 101 0.43 8.63 2.11
CA LEU A 101 -0.74 9.17 1.43
C LEU A 101 -1.43 8.02 0.71
N MET A 102 -2.68 7.75 1.08
CA MET A 102 -3.43 6.62 0.56
C MET A 102 -4.75 7.09 -0.07
N VAL A 103 -5.05 6.60 -1.26
CA VAL A 103 -6.39 6.68 -1.85
C VAL A 103 -7.10 5.36 -1.57
N GLU A 104 -8.26 5.41 -0.96
CA GLU A 104 -9.05 4.22 -0.58
C GLU A 104 -10.53 4.55 -0.52
N HIS A 105 -11.34 3.59 -0.93
CA HIS A 105 -12.80 3.66 -0.82
C HIS A 105 -13.36 2.70 0.26
N ASN A 106 -12.55 1.79 0.78
CA ASN A 106 -12.92 0.89 1.87
C ASN A 106 -12.89 1.63 3.21
N MET A 107 -14.07 2.07 3.67
CA MET A 107 -14.19 2.86 4.90
C MET A 107 -13.72 2.12 6.16
N SER A 108 -13.75 0.79 6.19
CA SER A 108 -13.23 0.02 7.33
C SER A 108 -11.70 0.11 7.43
N VAL A 109 -11.01 0.14 6.29
CA VAL A 109 -9.57 0.37 6.22
C VAL A 109 -9.25 1.80 6.63
N VAL A 110 -9.86 2.78 5.96
CA VAL A 110 -9.64 4.22 6.22
C VAL A 110 -9.85 4.56 7.70
N SER A 111 -10.97 4.14 8.29
CA SER A 111 -11.31 4.44 9.69
C SER A 111 -10.33 3.85 10.71
N SER A 112 -9.63 2.77 10.34
CA SER A 112 -8.76 2.03 11.25
C SER A 112 -7.31 2.48 11.24
N ILE A 113 -6.84 3.17 10.18
CA ILE A 113 -5.43 3.51 10.01
C ILE A 113 -5.15 4.97 9.69
N ALA A 114 -6.13 5.71 9.13
CA ALA A 114 -5.92 7.09 8.75
C ALA A 114 -5.96 8.04 9.96
N ASP A 115 -4.96 8.90 10.09
CA ASP A 115 -4.94 9.98 11.08
C ASP A 115 -5.82 11.15 10.61
N THR A 116 -5.75 11.46 9.33
CA THR A 116 -6.53 12.52 8.67
C THR A 116 -7.12 11.99 7.38
N ILE A 117 -8.37 12.33 7.11
CA ILE A 117 -9.10 11.96 5.91
C ILE A 117 -9.45 13.22 5.15
N THR A 118 -9.10 13.24 3.87
CA THR A 118 -9.49 14.30 2.92
C THR A 118 -10.50 13.71 1.95
N VAL A 119 -11.72 14.21 1.94
CA VAL A 119 -12.78 13.78 1.02
C VAL A 119 -12.83 14.72 -0.17
N LEU A 120 -12.67 14.16 -1.36
CA LEU A 120 -12.78 14.87 -2.62
C LEU A 120 -14.06 14.48 -3.35
N GLN A 121 -14.76 15.46 -3.92
CA GLN A 121 -15.90 15.24 -4.80
C GLN A 121 -15.77 16.14 -6.02
N ARG A 122 -15.81 15.54 -7.22
CA ARG A 122 -15.71 16.26 -8.51
C ARG A 122 -14.52 17.23 -8.59
N GLY A 123 -13.39 16.84 -8.02
CA GLY A 123 -12.15 17.62 -8.01
C GLY A 123 -12.11 18.74 -6.95
N ALA A 124 -13.13 18.87 -6.09
CA ALA A 124 -13.16 19.84 -5.01
C ALA A 124 -13.02 19.17 -3.64
N LEU A 125 -12.38 19.85 -2.69
CA LEU A 125 -12.31 19.46 -1.29
C LEU A 125 -13.69 19.59 -0.66
N LEU A 126 -14.25 18.48 -0.17
CA LEU A 126 -15.55 18.46 0.49
C LEU A 126 -15.42 18.54 2.02
N ALA A 127 -14.48 17.79 2.60
CA ALA A 127 -14.21 17.78 4.01
C ALA A 127 -12.79 17.27 4.28
N GLU A 128 -12.20 17.70 5.40
CA GLU A 128 -10.91 17.21 5.88
C GLU A 128 -10.91 17.15 7.41
N GLY A 129 -10.32 16.10 7.97
CA GLY A 129 -10.18 15.90 9.41
C GLY A 129 -10.13 14.44 9.84
N PRO A 130 -10.16 14.18 11.16
CA PRO A 130 -10.21 12.83 11.68
C PRO A 130 -11.53 12.12 11.30
N TYR A 131 -11.51 10.78 11.23
CA TYR A 131 -12.66 9.97 10.83
C TYR A 131 -13.95 10.34 11.57
N ALA A 132 -13.88 10.55 12.88
CA ALA A 132 -15.04 10.87 13.71
C ALA A 132 -15.75 12.17 13.30
N GLN A 133 -15.03 13.12 12.72
CA GLN A 133 -15.57 14.38 12.21
C GLN A 133 -16.09 14.21 10.79
N VAL A 134 -15.28 13.64 9.91
CA VAL A 134 -15.59 13.49 8.48
C VAL A 134 -16.79 12.56 8.26
N SER A 135 -16.89 11.45 9.00
CA SER A 135 -17.98 10.49 8.90
C SER A 135 -19.36 11.03 9.31
N ARG A 136 -19.39 12.14 10.07
CA ARG A 136 -20.64 12.81 10.50
C ARG A 136 -21.01 14.03 9.64
N ASN A 137 -20.17 14.39 8.69
CA ASN A 137 -20.45 15.52 7.82
C ASN A 137 -21.62 15.18 6.88
N PRO A 138 -22.74 15.95 6.90
CA PRO A 138 -23.91 15.65 6.07
C PRO A 138 -23.59 15.61 4.57
N GLN A 139 -22.71 16.49 4.10
CA GLN A 139 -22.30 16.55 2.70
C GLN A 139 -21.49 15.30 2.28
N VAL A 140 -20.66 14.77 3.18
CA VAL A 140 -19.91 13.53 2.95
C VAL A 140 -20.87 12.34 2.89
N ILE A 141 -21.83 12.27 3.83
CA ILE A 141 -22.84 11.20 3.85
C ILE A 141 -23.66 11.22 2.56
N GLU A 142 -24.12 12.38 2.14
CA GLU A 142 -24.89 12.54 0.90
C GLU A 142 -24.08 12.13 -0.33
N ALA A 143 -22.82 12.58 -0.44
CA ALA A 143 -21.92 12.23 -1.53
C ALA A 143 -21.67 10.72 -1.62
N TYR A 144 -21.47 10.07 -0.47
CA TYR A 144 -21.22 8.63 -0.40
C TYR A 144 -22.46 7.80 -0.71
N MET A 145 -23.64 8.17 -0.17
CA MET A 145 -24.91 7.49 -0.44
C MET A 145 -25.39 7.72 -1.88
N GLY A 146 -25.15 8.89 -2.46
CA GLY A 146 -25.49 9.20 -3.86
C GLY A 146 -24.71 8.35 -4.86
N THR A 147 -23.44 8.04 -4.59
CA THR A 147 -22.61 7.13 -5.40
C THR A 147 -23.09 5.68 -5.31
N ALA A 148 -23.48 5.21 -4.13
CA ALA A 148 -24.01 3.86 -3.95
C ALA A 148 -25.32 3.61 -4.71
N GLN A 149 -26.18 4.63 -4.84
CA GLN A 149 -27.41 4.53 -5.65
C GLN A 149 -27.15 4.52 -7.15
N THR A 150 -26.10 5.20 -7.62
CA THR A 150 -25.74 5.26 -9.04
C THR A 150 -25.15 3.92 -9.53
N GLU A 151 -24.43 3.20 -8.70
CA GLU A 151 -23.92 1.86 -9.03
C GLU A 151 -25.02 0.81 -9.13
N LEU A 152 -26.12 0.94 -8.35
CA LEU A 152 -27.25 0.03 -8.41
C LEU A 152 -28.16 0.27 -9.66
N VAL A 153 -28.15 1.47 -10.22
CA VAL A 153 -28.96 1.82 -11.40
C VAL A 153 -28.22 1.53 -12.72
N GLY A 154 -26.90 1.45 -12.70
CA GLY A 154 -26.07 1.15 -13.88
C GLY A 154 -25.88 -0.34 -14.20
N ALA A 155 -26.48 -1.25 -13.43
CA ALA A 155 -26.37 -2.71 -13.58
C ALA A 155 -27.60 -3.36 -14.26
N HIS A 156 -28.19 -2.68 -15.25
CA HIS A 156 -29.24 -3.24 -16.12
C HIS A 156 -28.83 -3.18 -17.58
#